data_62298ad4368a71ecc5d0aa0976d77bfb
#
_entry.id   62298ad4368a71ecc5d0aa0976d77bfb
#
_cell.length_a   1.000
_cell.length_b   1.000
_cell.length_c   1.000
_cell.angle_alpha   90.00
_cell.angle_beta   90.00
_cell.angle_gamma   90.00
#
_symmetry.space_group_name_H-M   'P 1'
#
loop_
_entity.id
_entity.type
_entity.pdbx_description
1 polymer ?
#
loop_
_entity_poly.entity_id
_entity_poly.type
_entity_poly.pdbx_seq_one_letter_code
_entity_poly.pdbx_strand_id
1 'polypeptide(L)' 'MDRLQAFEAMLQDIQEQYEKEKKAMDELKAKGREKTATYRQYMSNRLLYGRILDLYKQYDLLKE' A
#
# COMPACT_ATOMS: atom_id res chain seq x y z
N MET A 1 -22.33 5.09 -8.06
CA MET A 1 -21.30 5.65 -7.15
C MET A 1 -20.83 6.99 -7.73
N ASP A 2 -20.89 8.06 -6.92
CA ASP A 2 -20.40 9.34 -7.40
C ASP A 2 -18.86 9.42 -7.32
N ARG A 3 -18.28 10.52 -7.81
CA ARG A 3 -16.82 10.65 -7.87
C ARG A 3 -16.17 10.66 -6.49
N LEU A 4 -16.79 11.30 -5.52
CA LEU A 4 -16.25 11.35 -4.16
C LEU A 4 -16.25 9.96 -3.52
N GLN A 5 -17.35 9.24 -3.66
CA GLN A 5 -17.46 7.87 -3.13
C GLN A 5 -16.42 6.95 -3.79
N ALA A 6 -16.25 7.07 -5.10
CA ALA A 6 -15.26 6.28 -5.84
C ALA A 6 -13.86 6.61 -5.38
N PHE A 7 -13.56 7.89 -5.17
CA PHE A 7 -12.27 8.34 -4.68
C PHE A 7 -11.97 7.80 -3.29
N GLU A 8 -12.94 7.88 -2.38
CA GLU A 8 -12.77 7.39 -1.02
C GLU A 8 -12.60 5.86 -0.98
N ALA A 9 -13.34 5.15 -1.82
CA ALA A 9 -13.20 3.70 -1.94
C ALA A 9 -11.81 3.33 -2.45
N MET A 10 -11.28 4.06 -3.43
CA MET A 10 -9.94 3.84 -3.95
C MET A 10 -8.87 4.10 -2.89
N LEU A 11 -9.02 5.18 -2.13
CA LEU A 11 -8.08 5.50 -1.06
C LEU A 11 -8.05 4.40 0.00
N GLN A 12 -9.22 3.94 0.42
CA GLN A 12 -9.33 2.84 1.39
C GLN A 12 -8.68 1.57 0.85
N ASP A 13 -8.92 1.26 -0.41
CA ASP A 13 -8.36 0.08 -1.06
C ASP A 13 -6.83 0.14 -1.09
N ILE A 14 -6.26 1.29 -1.43
CA ILE A 14 -4.81 1.48 -1.42
C ILE A 14 -4.23 1.28 -0.02
N GLN A 15 -4.89 1.83 1.01
CA GLN A 15 -4.45 1.66 2.39
C GLN A 15 -4.47 0.20 2.82
N GLU A 16 -5.53 -0.53 2.48
CA GLU A 16 -5.67 -1.94 2.79
C GLU A 16 -4.59 -2.78 2.10
N GLN A 17 -4.35 -2.53 0.82
CA GLN A 17 -3.31 -3.23 0.08
C GLN A 17 -1.92 -2.95 0.64
N TYR A 18 -1.66 -1.71 1.02
CA TYR A 18 -0.38 -1.32 1.61
C TYR A 18 -0.10 -2.11 2.89
N GLU A 19 -1.09 -2.17 3.79
CA GLU A 19 -0.94 -2.89 5.07
C GLU A 19 -0.87 -4.40 4.85
N LYS A 20 -1.67 -4.94 3.96
CA LYS A 20 -1.70 -6.36 3.65
C LYS A 20 -0.35 -6.83 3.10
N GLU A 21 0.22 -6.08 2.18
CA GLU A 21 1.50 -6.42 1.58
C GLU A 21 2.65 -6.24 2.56
N LYS A 22 2.55 -5.28 3.47
CA LYS A 22 3.53 -5.13 4.54
C LYS A 22 3.60 -6.39 5.41
N LYS A 23 2.45 -6.93 5.80
CA LYS A 23 2.39 -8.17 6.57
C LYS A 23 2.98 -9.33 5.80
N ALA A 24 2.66 -9.43 4.50
CA ALA A 24 3.20 -10.48 3.65
C ALA A 24 4.71 -10.40 3.53
N MET A 25 5.27 -9.18 3.41
CA MET A 25 6.71 -8.97 3.38
C MET A 25 7.37 -9.36 4.68
N ASP A 26 6.77 -8.99 5.81
CA ASP A 26 7.30 -9.32 7.13
C ASP A 26 7.34 -10.83 7.33
N GLU A 27 6.31 -11.55 6.88
CA GLU A 27 6.28 -13.01 6.94
C GLU A 27 7.37 -13.65 6.07
N LEU A 28 7.56 -13.16 4.86
CA LEU A 28 8.61 -13.66 3.97
C LEU A 28 9.99 -13.40 4.57
N LYS A 29 10.19 -12.23 5.14
CA LYS A 29 11.44 -11.87 5.77
C LYS A 29 11.73 -12.76 6.97
N ALA A 30 10.73 -13.04 7.79
CA ALA A 30 10.85 -13.94 8.95
C ALA A 30 11.24 -15.35 8.52
N LYS A 31 10.87 -15.77 7.31
CA LYS A 31 11.21 -17.08 6.75
C LYS A 31 12.52 -17.07 5.95
N GLY A 32 13.23 -15.95 5.95
CA GLY A 32 14.46 -15.80 5.17
C GLY A 32 14.25 -15.74 3.66
N ARG A 33 13.08 -15.34 3.20
CA ARG A 33 12.73 -15.31 1.79
C ARG A 33 12.72 -13.91 1.19
N GLU A 34 13.61 -13.05 1.65
CA GLU A 34 13.70 -11.66 1.21
C GLU A 34 14.18 -11.52 -0.24
N LYS A 35 14.82 -12.55 -0.78
CA LYS A 35 15.36 -12.52 -2.14
C LYS A 35 14.43 -13.14 -3.19
N THR A 36 13.20 -13.48 -2.79
CA THR A 36 12.25 -14.07 -3.73
C THR A 36 11.66 -13.00 -4.64
N ALA A 37 11.19 -13.42 -5.81
CA ALA A 37 10.50 -12.52 -6.74
C ALA A 37 9.23 -11.95 -6.10
N THR A 38 8.53 -12.74 -5.30
CA THR A 38 7.32 -12.31 -4.59
C THR A 38 7.62 -11.16 -3.64
N TYR A 39 8.70 -11.27 -2.85
CA TYR A 39 9.10 -10.20 -1.94
C TYR A 39 9.42 -8.92 -2.69
N ARG A 40 10.17 -9.03 -3.79
CA ARG A 40 10.51 -7.87 -4.63
C ARG A 40 9.26 -7.21 -5.20
N GLN A 41 8.28 -8.01 -5.60
CA GLN A 41 7.03 -7.50 -6.14
C GLN A 41 6.28 -6.69 -5.08
N TYR A 42 6.18 -7.21 -3.87
CA TYR A 42 5.54 -6.49 -2.77
C TYR A 42 6.29 -5.20 -2.43
N MET A 43 7.61 -5.24 -2.44
CA MET A 43 8.43 -4.04 -2.18
C MET A 43 8.15 -2.96 -3.22
N SER A 44 8.11 -3.33 -4.50
CA SER A 44 7.79 -2.39 -5.58
C SER A 44 6.40 -1.80 -5.42
N ASN A 45 5.42 -2.64 -5.09
CA ASN A 45 4.05 -2.18 -4.87
C ASN A 45 3.98 -1.20 -3.69
N ARG A 46 4.71 -1.46 -2.61
CA ARG A 46 4.73 -0.57 -1.45
C ARG A 46 5.34 0.77 -1.76
N LEU A 47 6.38 0.80 -2.59
CA LEU A 47 6.97 2.08 -3.02
C LEU A 47 5.96 2.91 -3.79
N LEU A 48 5.18 2.28 -4.67
CA LEU A 48 4.14 2.96 -5.44
C LEU A 48 3.01 3.43 -4.53
N TYR A 49 2.46 2.54 -3.70
CA TYR A 49 1.35 2.89 -2.80
C TYR A 49 1.78 3.94 -1.77
N GLY A 50 2.99 3.84 -1.24
CA GLY A 50 3.51 4.84 -0.31
C GLY A 50 3.58 6.22 -0.92
N ARG A 51 3.99 6.31 -2.18
CA ARG A 51 4.04 7.57 -2.90
C ARG A 51 2.65 8.16 -3.11
N ILE A 52 1.69 7.31 -3.47
CA ILE A 52 0.30 7.74 -3.63
C ILE A 52 -0.26 8.25 -2.30
N LEU A 53 -0.02 7.53 -1.21
CA LEU A 53 -0.49 7.94 0.12
C LEU A 53 0.16 9.25 0.57
N ASP A 54 1.43 9.48 0.24
CA ASP A 54 2.09 10.74 0.53
C ASP A 54 1.42 11.91 -0.20
N LEU A 55 1.00 11.70 -1.44
CA LEU A 55 0.26 12.71 -2.18
C LEU A 55 -1.07 13.04 -1.52
N TYR A 56 -1.79 12.03 -1.04
CA TYR A 56 -3.03 12.25 -0.30
C TYR A 56 -2.80 13.07 0.96
N LYS A 57 -1.70 12.80 1.68
CA LYS A 57 -1.34 13.59 2.87
C LYS A 57 -1.05 15.03 2.53
N GLN A 58 -0.35 15.29 1.43
CA GLN A 58 -0.04 16.66 0.99
C GLN A 58 -1.29 17.48 0.73
N TYR A 59 -2.36 16.84 0.31
CA TYR A 59 -3.63 17.50 0.02
C TYR A 59 -4.64 17.40 1.18
N ASP A 60 -4.17 16.97 2.35
CA ASP A 60 -5.01 16.81 3.55
C ASP A 60 -6.19 15.87 3.33
N LEU A 61 -6.03 14.87 2.46
CA LEU A 61 -7.07 13.91 2.15
C LEU A 61 -6.96 12.64 2.98
N LEU A 62 -5.87 12.48 3.70
CA LEU A 62 -5.63 11.33 4.54
C LEU A 62 -5.53 11.79 5.99
N LYS A 63 -6.44 11.30 6.82
CA LYS A 63 -6.41 11.58 8.26
C LYS A 63 -5.51 10.55 8.95
N GLU A 64 -4.66 11.03 9.80
CA GLU A 64 -3.80 10.17 10.62
C GLU A 64 -4.34 10.01 12.01
#